data_10d45bba90a97c095613d692751bbde5
#
_entry.id   10d45bba90a97c095613d692751bbde5
#
_cell.length_a   1.000
_cell.length_b   1.000
_cell.length_c   1.000
_cell.angle_alpha   90.00
_cell.angle_beta   90.00
_cell.angle_gamma   90.00
#
_symmetry.space_group_name_H-M   'P 1'
#
loop_
_entity.id
_entity.type
_entity.pdbx_description
1 polymer ?
#
loop_
_entity_poly.entity_id
_entity_poly.type
_entity_poly.pdbx_seq_one_letter_code
_entity_poly.pdbx_strand_id
1 'polypeptide(L)'
;RARLVGSEMCIRDSFNSLKKWMDKNSEKFGFYIVYDDNDKRPGFEYEPWHYTYKPVSNLYHTEFLKLDLKSIISKTKLAGKEFINEEFIKKYIDENIMGISSHLK
;
A
#
# COMPACT_ATOMS: atom_id res chain seq x y z
N ARG A 1 -12.73 27.76 1.48
CA ARG A 1 -11.71 26.98 2.21
C ARG A 1 -11.31 27.58 3.56
N ALA A 2 -11.47 28.87 3.77
CA ALA A 2 -11.12 29.46 5.05
C ALA A 2 -11.82 28.77 6.24
N ARG A 3 -13.08 28.43 6.08
CA ARG A 3 -13.84 27.69 7.10
C ARG A 3 -13.36 26.25 7.30
N LEU A 4 -12.68 25.66 6.30
CA LEU A 4 -12.16 24.31 6.38
C LEU A 4 -10.79 24.24 7.04
N VAL A 5 -10.08 25.38 7.13
CA VAL A 5 -8.75 25.43 7.74
C VAL A 5 -8.78 24.96 9.19
N GLY A 6 -9.75 25.43 9.98
CA GLY A 6 -9.91 24.99 11.37
C GLY A 6 -10.24 23.50 11.49
N SER A 7 -11.13 23.01 10.62
CA SER A 7 -11.49 21.58 10.57
C SER A 7 -10.30 20.72 10.13
N GLU A 8 -9.55 21.17 9.13
CA GLU A 8 -8.34 20.48 8.69
C GLU A 8 -7.30 20.41 9.80
N MET A 9 -7.11 21.47 10.56
CA MET A 9 -6.18 21.48 11.70
C MET A 9 -6.64 20.52 12.79
N CYS A 10 -7.92 20.48 13.13
CA CYS A 10 -8.46 19.52 14.10
C CYS A 10 -8.28 18.09 13.65
N ILE A 11 -8.52 17.82 12.37
CA ILE A 11 -8.31 16.48 11.76
C ILE A 11 -6.83 16.11 11.82
N ARG A 12 -5.94 17.04 11.50
CA ARG A 12 -4.48 16.80 11.55
C ARG A 12 -4.02 16.51 12.97
N ASP A 13 -4.51 17.28 13.97
CA ASP A 13 -4.14 17.08 15.36
C ASP A 13 -4.61 15.72 15.86
N SER A 14 -5.85 15.35 15.56
CA SER A 14 -6.40 14.04 15.89
C SER A 14 -5.62 12.93 15.18
N PHE A 15 -5.32 13.11 13.91
CA PHE A 15 -4.52 12.16 13.13
C PHE A 15 -3.10 12.04 13.70
N ASN A 16 -2.47 13.16 14.07
CA ASN A 16 -1.12 13.15 14.63
C ASN A 16 -1.06 12.37 15.95
N SER A 17 -2.05 12.54 16.82
CA SER A 17 -2.14 11.79 18.06
C SER A 17 -2.32 10.30 17.79
N LEU A 18 -3.20 9.95 16.88
CA LEU A 18 -3.41 8.58 16.45
C LEU A 18 -2.14 8.00 15.81
N LYS A 19 -1.48 8.76 14.94
CA LYS A 19 -0.25 8.36 14.28
C LYS A 19 0.86 8.04 15.28
N LYS A 20 1.05 8.90 16.29
CA LYS A 20 2.02 8.66 17.35
C LYS A 20 1.70 7.39 18.12
N TRP A 21 0.44 7.15 18.42
CA TRP A 21 0.02 5.94 19.08
C TRP A 21 0.28 4.71 18.20
N MET A 22 -0.08 4.80 16.92
CA MET A 22 0.14 3.72 15.95
C MET A 22 1.62 3.40 15.78
N ASP A 23 2.47 4.41 15.64
CA ASP A 23 3.92 4.21 15.52
C ASP A 23 4.50 3.44 16.69
N LYS A 24 3.95 3.66 17.88
CA LYS A 24 4.43 3.02 19.11
C LYS A 24 3.82 1.64 19.34
N ASN A 25 2.60 1.40 18.90
CA ASN A 25 1.81 0.25 19.36
C ASN A 25 1.32 -0.68 18.26
N SER A 26 1.19 -0.22 17.01
CA SER A 26 0.51 -0.99 15.96
C SER A 26 1.10 -2.37 15.74
N GLU A 27 2.41 -2.50 15.75
CA GLU A 27 3.11 -3.76 15.52
C GLU A 27 2.77 -4.81 16.59
N LYS A 28 2.53 -4.37 17.82
CA LYS A 28 2.13 -5.27 18.92
C LYS A 28 0.80 -5.97 18.63
N PHE A 29 -0.03 -5.37 17.78
CA PHE A 29 -1.33 -5.90 17.38
C PHE A 29 -1.31 -6.51 15.99
N GLY A 30 -0.15 -6.59 15.35
CA GLY A 30 0.01 -7.19 14.03
C GLY A 30 -0.20 -6.22 12.87
N PHE A 31 -0.33 -4.93 13.14
CA PHE A 31 -0.53 -3.91 12.11
C PHE A 31 0.78 -3.22 11.75
N TYR A 32 1.05 -3.12 10.47
CA TYR A 32 2.26 -2.51 9.93
C TYR A 32 1.91 -1.50 8.85
N ILE A 33 2.69 -0.42 8.78
CA ILE A 33 2.56 0.55 7.71
C ILE A 33 2.97 -0.11 6.39
N VAL A 34 2.17 0.11 5.33
CA VAL A 34 2.43 -0.51 4.03
C VAL A 34 3.48 0.25 3.25
N TYR A 35 3.31 1.57 3.14
CA TYR A 35 4.20 2.46 2.40
C TYR A 35 4.90 3.40 3.38
N ASP A 36 6.03 2.92 3.90
CA ASP A 36 6.81 3.62 4.90
C ASP A 36 7.61 4.80 4.31
N ASP A 37 8.20 5.59 5.19
CA ASP A 37 9.02 6.76 4.84
C ASP A 37 10.45 6.35 4.45
N ASN A 38 10.56 5.46 3.48
CA ASN A 38 11.83 5.04 2.91
C ASN A 38 11.94 5.56 1.48
N ASP A 39 12.73 6.59 1.27
CA ASP A 39 12.91 7.24 -0.03
C ASP A 39 13.55 6.35 -1.10
N LYS A 40 14.14 5.24 -0.70
CA LYS A 40 14.74 4.25 -1.61
C LYS A 40 13.75 3.16 -2.04
N ARG A 41 12.61 3.10 -1.41
CA ARG A 41 11.56 2.14 -1.76
C ARG A 41 10.87 2.59 -3.04
N PRO A 42 10.73 1.72 -4.05
CA PRO A 42 9.96 2.06 -5.26
C PRO A 42 8.46 2.02 -4.99
N GLY A 43 7.67 2.45 -5.98
CA GLY A 43 6.22 2.41 -5.93
C GLY A 43 5.60 3.64 -5.27
N PHE A 44 4.61 3.40 -4.43
CA PHE A 44 3.85 4.48 -3.80
C PHE A 44 4.69 5.23 -2.76
N GLU A 45 4.41 6.53 -2.65
CA GLU A 45 5.06 7.37 -1.65
C GLU A 45 4.59 7.02 -0.23
N TYR A 46 5.16 7.71 0.76
CA TYR A 46 4.81 7.53 2.16
C TYR A 46 3.32 7.80 2.41
N GLU A 47 2.65 6.81 2.99
CA GLU A 47 1.24 6.92 3.38
C GLU A 47 1.10 6.62 4.88
N PRO A 48 1.18 7.65 5.75
CA PRO A 48 1.16 7.45 7.20
C PRO A 48 -0.15 6.88 7.74
N TRP A 49 -1.18 6.84 6.93
CA TRP A 49 -2.52 6.31 7.29
C TRP A 49 -2.76 4.87 6.83
N HIS A 50 -1.86 4.28 6.03
CA HIS A 50 -2.11 3.00 5.37
C HIS A 50 -1.43 1.87 6.13
N TYR A 51 -2.21 1.15 6.91
CA TYR A 51 -1.77 -0.02 7.67
C TYR A 51 -2.40 -1.29 7.13
N THR A 52 -1.70 -2.39 7.31
CA THR A 52 -2.19 -3.73 7.00
C THR A 52 -2.01 -4.67 8.19
N TYR A 53 -2.91 -5.62 8.32
CA TYR A 53 -2.79 -6.69 9.31
C TYR A 53 -1.92 -7.81 8.74
N LYS A 54 -0.66 -7.82 9.12
CA LYS A 54 0.39 -8.67 8.55
C LYS A 54 0.04 -10.17 8.55
N PRO A 55 -0.52 -10.75 9.63
CA PRO A 55 -0.80 -12.21 9.63
C PRO A 55 -1.70 -12.68 8.50
N VAL A 56 -2.58 -11.80 8.01
CA VAL A 56 -3.48 -12.09 6.89
C VAL A 56 -2.89 -11.60 5.57
N SER A 57 -2.44 -10.36 5.52
CA SER A 57 -1.96 -9.75 4.28
C SER A 57 -0.72 -10.44 3.72
N ASN A 58 0.15 -10.94 4.58
CA ASN A 58 1.34 -11.64 4.16
C ASN A 58 1.03 -12.92 3.38
N LEU A 59 0.01 -13.65 3.83
CA LEU A 59 -0.48 -14.83 3.13
C LEU A 59 -1.04 -14.45 1.74
N TYR A 60 -1.91 -13.44 1.69
CA TYR A 60 -2.48 -12.98 0.42
C TYR A 60 -1.43 -12.45 -0.53
N HIS A 61 -0.44 -11.72 -0.03
CA HIS A 61 0.67 -11.22 -0.83
C HIS A 61 1.45 -12.38 -1.48
N THR A 62 1.77 -13.39 -0.70
CA THR A 62 2.45 -14.60 -1.19
C THR A 62 1.63 -15.31 -2.28
N GLU A 63 0.34 -15.49 -2.04
CA GLU A 63 -0.55 -16.15 -2.99
C GLU A 63 -0.75 -15.30 -4.26
N PHE A 64 -0.84 -13.97 -4.11
CA PHE A 64 -0.97 -13.07 -5.25
C PHE A 64 0.22 -13.19 -6.21
N LEU A 65 1.44 -13.30 -5.68
CA LEU A 65 2.64 -13.42 -6.49
C LEU A 65 2.70 -14.71 -7.33
N LYS A 66 1.90 -15.70 -7.01
CA LYS A 66 1.80 -16.94 -7.76
C LYS A 66 0.83 -16.86 -8.95
N LEU A 67 0.04 -15.80 -9.05
CA LEU A 67 -0.97 -15.65 -10.09
C LEU A 67 -0.35 -15.31 -11.44
N ASP A 68 -0.92 -15.88 -12.50
CA ASP A 68 -0.65 -15.47 -13.88
C ASP A 68 -1.54 -14.28 -14.24
N LEU A 69 -1.07 -13.09 -13.91
CA LEU A 69 -1.84 -11.86 -14.10
C LEU A 69 -2.16 -11.59 -15.55
N LYS A 70 -1.26 -11.91 -16.46
CA LYS A 70 -1.50 -11.73 -17.90
C LYS A 70 -2.71 -12.54 -18.36
N SER A 71 -2.76 -13.81 -17.98
CA SER A 71 -3.88 -14.69 -18.29
C SER A 71 -5.18 -14.18 -17.68
N ILE A 72 -5.14 -13.78 -16.42
CA ILE A 72 -6.33 -13.26 -15.70
C ILE A 72 -6.85 -12.00 -16.40
N ILE A 73 -5.98 -11.04 -16.68
CA ILE A 73 -6.35 -9.76 -17.30
C ILE A 73 -6.91 -10.00 -18.72
N SER A 74 -6.33 -10.92 -19.48
CA SER A 74 -6.80 -11.22 -20.84
C SER A 74 -8.23 -11.72 -20.88
N LYS A 75 -8.69 -12.36 -19.81
CA LYS A 75 -10.06 -12.88 -19.68
C LYS A 75 -11.07 -11.85 -19.17
N THR A 76 -10.61 -10.67 -18.79
CA THR A 76 -11.50 -9.61 -18.31
C THR A 76 -12.05 -8.78 -19.47
N LYS A 77 -13.08 -7.97 -19.17
CA LYS A 77 -13.63 -6.97 -20.11
C LYS A 77 -12.99 -5.59 -19.90
N LEU A 78 -11.80 -5.55 -19.31
CA LEU A 78 -11.12 -4.30 -19.02
C LEU A 78 -10.73 -3.57 -20.31
N ALA A 79 -11.16 -2.32 -20.45
CA ALA A 79 -10.75 -1.47 -21.56
C ALA A 79 -9.26 -1.18 -21.47
N GLY A 80 -8.56 -1.28 -22.60
CA GLY A 80 -7.12 -1.04 -22.65
C GLY A 80 -6.27 -2.24 -22.24
N LYS A 81 -6.87 -3.39 -21.97
CA LYS A 81 -6.13 -4.60 -21.56
C LYS A 81 -5.07 -5.04 -22.58
N GLU A 82 -5.29 -4.74 -23.85
CA GLU A 82 -4.35 -5.06 -24.94
C GLU A 82 -3.01 -4.32 -24.81
N PHE A 83 -2.97 -3.22 -24.05
CA PHE A 83 -1.76 -2.46 -23.77
C PHE A 83 -1.01 -2.97 -22.53
N ILE A 84 -1.60 -3.89 -21.78
CA ILE A 84 -1.00 -4.47 -20.57
C ILE A 84 -0.20 -5.71 -20.98
N ASN A 85 1.07 -5.50 -21.29
CA ASN A 85 1.98 -6.57 -21.69
C ASN A 85 2.76 -7.14 -20.49
N GLU A 86 3.58 -8.15 -20.72
CA GLU A 86 4.37 -8.81 -19.67
C GLU A 86 5.36 -7.86 -19.01
N GLU A 87 5.97 -6.95 -19.79
CA GLU A 87 6.90 -5.95 -19.27
C GLU A 87 6.20 -5.00 -18.30
N PHE A 88 5.02 -4.52 -18.67
CA PHE A 88 4.20 -3.67 -17.80
C PHE A 88 3.85 -4.39 -16.49
N ILE A 89 3.39 -5.64 -16.60
CA ILE A 89 3.01 -6.45 -15.42
C ILE A 89 4.21 -6.66 -14.50
N LYS A 90 5.36 -7.01 -15.07
CA LYS A 90 6.59 -7.21 -14.30
C LYS A 90 6.99 -5.93 -13.56
N LYS A 91 6.96 -4.80 -14.25
CA LYS A 91 7.28 -3.50 -13.66
C LYS A 91 6.31 -3.15 -12.54
N TYR A 92 5.02 -3.37 -12.75
CA TYR A 92 4.00 -3.12 -11.73
C TYR A 92 4.23 -3.98 -10.50
N ILE A 93 4.53 -5.27 -10.68
CA ILE A 93 4.83 -6.16 -9.55
C ILE A 93 6.07 -5.69 -8.81
N ASP A 94 7.16 -5.44 -9.51
CA ASP A 94 8.44 -5.07 -8.89
C ASP A 94 8.36 -3.73 -8.16
N GLU A 95 7.67 -2.74 -8.72
CA GLU A 95 7.62 -1.38 -8.17
C GLU A 95 6.46 -1.16 -7.19
N ASN A 96 5.30 -1.74 -7.45
CA ASN A 96 4.09 -1.47 -6.67
C ASN A 96 3.73 -2.59 -5.70
N ILE A 97 3.69 -3.82 -6.17
CA ILE A 97 3.33 -4.95 -5.31
C ILE A 97 4.46 -5.30 -4.34
N MET A 98 5.70 -5.27 -4.81
CA MET A 98 6.89 -5.50 -3.97
C MET A 98 7.42 -4.23 -3.33
N GLY A 99 6.96 -3.05 -3.77
CA GLY A 99 7.34 -1.74 -3.24
C GLY A 99 6.65 -1.41 -1.92
N ILE A 100 6.69 -2.32 -0.98
CA ILE A 100 6.10 -2.19 0.35
C ILE A 100 7.19 -2.19 1.42
N SER A 101 6.82 -1.83 2.65
CA SER A 101 7.73 -1.83 3.79
C SER A 101 8.47 -3.16 3.93
N SER A 102 9.76 -3.10 4.23
CA SER A 102 10.59 -4.30 4.45
C SER A 102 10.07 -5.20 5.56
N HIS A 103 9.35 -4.64 6.53
CA HIS A 103 8.73 -5.39 7.62
C HIS A 103 7.59 -6.31 7.15
N LEU A 104 7.09 -6.11 5.92
CA LEU A 104 6.00 -6.90 5.33
C LEU A 104 6.49 -7.98 4.35
N LYS A 105 7.78 -8.04 4.13
CA LYS A 105 8.36 -9.02 3.18
C LYS A 105 8.83 -10.29 3.88
#